data_0cf37d30baf91e504837cf8b9e7a4285
#
_entry.id   0cf37d30baf91e504837cf8b9e7a4285
#
_cell.length_a   1.000
_cell.length_b   1.000
_cell.length_c   1.000
_cell.angle_alpha   90.00
_cell.angle_beta   90.00
_cell.angle_gamma   90.00
#
_symmetry.space_group_name_H-M   'P 1'
#
loop_
_entity.id
_entity.type
_entity.pdbx_description
1 polymer ?
#
loop_
_entity_poly.entity_id
_entity_poly.type
_entity_poly.pdbx_seq_one_letter_code
_entity_poly.pdbx_strand_id
1 'polypeptide(L)'
;MKHVISALVQNEPGVLAHVASMFAARGFNIDSLVVGRTEDASLSRMTIVVVGDDRVLEQVRKQLAKLVPVVKVRDFTDVAYIERDLLLVRVHVSAQRRPEVVDLVTLFRGRVVDVARSSLAIEMAGPEEKLEAFIDLIRPYGIRELARTGVIAMQRGRQRKAAVNREKT
;
A
#
# COMPACT_ATOMS: atom_id res chain seq x y z
N MET A 1 3.35 -9.84 12.85
CA MET A 1 3.69 -9.76 11.40
C MET A 1 2.72 -8.80 10.73
N LYS A 2 3.08 -8.28 9.57
CA LYS A 2 2.23 -7.40 8.77
C LYS A 2 1.51 -8.24 7.71
N HIS A 3 0.20 -8.10 7.61
CA HIS A 3 -0.64 -8.85 6.67
C HIS A 3 -1.39 -7.90 5.76
N VAL A 4 -1.41 -8.20 4.47
CA VAL A 4 -2.13 -7.43 3.45
C VAL A 4 -3.36 -8.20 3.01
N ILE A 5 -4.53 -7.58 3.15
CA ILE A 5 -5.83 -8.16 2.80
C ILE A 5 -6.50 -7.28 1.75
N SER A 6 -7.04 -7.88 0.70
CA SER A 6 -7.92 -7.20 -0.25
C SER A 6 -9.36 -7.66 -0.08
N ALA A 7 -10.27 -6.72 0.09
CA ALA A 7 -11.70 -6.97 0.10
C ALA A 7 -12.35 -6.28 -1.11
N LEU A 8 -13.10 -7.04 -1.89
CA LEU A 8 -13.99 -6.51 -2.92
C LEU A 8 -15.35 -6.30 -2.27
N VAL A 9 -15.87 -5.08 -2.33
CA VAL A 9 -17.10 -4.68 -1.62
C VAL A 9 -18.04 -3.94 -2.55
N GLN A 10 -19.33 -3.90 -2.21
CA GLN A 10 -20.32 -3.05 -2.88
C GLN A 10 -19.91 -1.57 -2.73
N ASN A 11 -20.07 -0.81 -3.79
CA ASN A 11 -19.76 0.62 -3.79
C ASN A 11 -21.01 1.42 -3.35
N GLU A 12 -21.36 1.29 -2.06
CA GLU A 12 -22.56 1.88 -1.47
C GLU A 12 -22.20 2.73 -0.24
N PRO A 13 -23.02 3.71 0.12
CA PRO A 13 -22.86 4.47 1.35
C PRO A 13 -22.85 3.57 2.58
N GLY A 14 -21.92 3.86 3.53
CA GLY A 14 -21.85 3.14 4.80
C GLY A 14 -20.99 1.87 4.78
N VAL A 15 -20.61 1.34 3.65
CA VAL A 15 -19.80 0.08 3.56
C VAL A 15 -18.47 0.22 4.29
N LEU A 16 -17.75 1.34 4.10
CA LEU A 16 -16.51 1.61 4.82
C LEU A 16 -16.74 1.68 6.34
N ALA A 17 -17.85 2.31 6.77
CA ALA A 17 -18.20 2.39 8.19
C ALA A 17 -18.46 1.00 8.78
N HIS A 18 -19.15 0.10 8.07
CA HIS A 18 -19.37 -1.28 8.50
C HIS A 18 -18.05 -2.03 8.69
N VAL A 19 -17.14 -1.92 7.71
CA VAL A 19 -15.81 -2.53 7.81
C VAL A 19 -15.04 -1.97 9.01
N ALA A 20 -14.95 -0.64 9.13
CA ALA A 20 -14.24 0.02 10.24
C ALA A 20 -14.82 -0.36 11.61
N SER A 21 -16.15 -0.40 11.74
CA SER A 21 -16.84 -0.81 12.97
C SER A 21 -16.54 -2.27 13.34
N MET A 22 -16.44 -3.16 12.36
CA MET A 22 -16.06 -4.56 12.60
C MET A 22 -14.66 -4.67 13.18
N PHE A 23 -13.69 -3.89 12.66
CA PHE A 23 -12.32 -3.84 13.19
C PHE A 23 -12.31 -3.25 14.61
N ALA A 24 -12.97 -2.12 14.83
CA ALA A 24 -13.05 -1.44 16.12
C ALA A 24 -13.68 -2.32 17.21
N ALA A 25 -14.80 -2.99 16.92
CA ALA A 25 -15.50 -3.86 17.85
C ALA A 25 -14.67 -5.06 18.33
N ARG A 26 -13.61 -5.42 17.63
CA ARG A 26 -12.73 -6.55 17.95
C ARG A 26 -11.33 -6.13 18.36
N GLY A 27 -11.08 -4.85 18.46
CA GLY A 27 -9.78 -4.30 18.85
C GLY A 27 -8.67 -4.56 17.81
N PHE A 28 -9.02 -4.80 16.55
CA PHE A 28 -8.02 -4.94 15.49
C PHE A 28 -7.57 -3.55 15.03
N ASN A 29 -6.26 -3.34 15.01
CA ASN A 29 -5.70 -2.11 14.48
C ASN A 29 -5.53 -2.19 12.96
N ILE A 30 -5.97 -1.15 12.26
CA ILE A 30 -5.72 -0.95 10.83
C ILE A 30 -4.46 -0.07 10.71
N ASP A 31 -3.39 -0.63 10.14
CA ASP A 31 -2.15 0.09 9.88
C ASP A 31 -2.27 0.97 8.63
N SER A 32 -2.90 0.45 7.58
CA SER A 32 -3.16 1.16 6.33
C SER A 32 -4.48 0.71 5.72
N LEU A 33 -5.22 1.65 5.14
CA LEU A 33 -6.49 1.40 4.46
C LEU A 33 -6.58 2.25 3.20
N VAL A 34 -6.74 1.58 2.07
CA VAL A 34 -6.98 2.22 0.77
C VAL A 34 -8.28 1.71 0.21
N VAL A 35 -9.11 2.62 -0.28
CA VAL A 35 -10.40 2.30 -0.93
C VAL A 35 -10.45 2.98 -2.28
N GLY A 36 -10.73 2.22 -3.31
CA GLY A 36 -10.88 2.74 -4.67
C GLY A 36 -11.94 1.98 -5.47
N ARG A 37 -12.55 2.66 -6.44
CA ARG A 37 -13.47 2.02 -7.38
C ARG A 37 -12.70 1.01 -8.23
N THR A 38 -13.41 -0.04 -8.66
CA THR A 38 -12.88 -0.99 -9.63
C THR A 38 -13.34 -0.61 -11.05
N GLU A 39 -13.04 -1.47 -12.03
CA GLU A 39 -13.58 -1.39 -13.39
C GLU A 39 -15.12 -1.54 -13.44
N ASP A 40 -15.70 -2.17 -12.43
CA ASP A 40 -17.13 -2.20 -12.20
C ASP A 40 -17.51 -1.08 -11.22
N ALA A 41 -18.30 -0.10 -11.68
CA ALA A 41 -18.71 1.05 -10.87
C ALA A 41 -19.54 0.68 -9.64
N SER A 42 -20.17 -0.49 -9.62
CA SER A 42 -20.93 -1.01 -8.47
C SER A 42 -20.02 -1.59 -7.37
N LEU A 43 -18.73 -1.74 -7.63
CA LEU A 43 -17.76 -2.37 -6.74
C LEU A 43 -16.60 -1.44 -6.39
N SER A 44 -16.16 -1.53 -5.15
CA SER A 44 -14.92 -0.92 -4.66
C SER A 44 -13.97 -1.98 -4.13
N ARG A 45 -12.69 -1.71 -4.26
CA ARG A 45 -11.63 -2.54 -3.65
C ARG A 45 -11.06 -1.81 -2.45
N MET A 46 -11.06 -2.49 -1.32
CA MET A 46 -10.34 -2.09 -0.13
C MET A 46 -9.05 -2.91 -0.02
N THR A 47 -7.92 -2.24 0.19
CA THR A 47 -6.68 -2.90 0.62
C THR A 47 -6.42 -2.49 2.05
N ILE A 48 -6.38 -3.47 2.94
CA ILE A 48 -6.29 -3.29 4.38
C ILE A 48 -4.99 -3.94 4.85
N VAL A 49 -4.16 -3.19 5.54
CA VAL A 49 -2.97 -3.71 6.20
C VAL A 49 -3.23 -3.80 7.69
N VAL A 50 -3.00 -4.98 8.24
CA VAL A 50 -3.13 -5.25 9.67
C VAL A 50 -1.83 -5.80 10.25
N VAL A 51 -1.58 -5.50 11.51
CA VAL A 51 -0.45 -6.06 12.27
C VAL A 51 -0.97 -7.05 13.29
N GLY A 52 -0.47 -8.26 13.25
CA GLY A 52 -0.89 -9.31 14.17
C GLY A 52 -0.22 -10.65 13.87
N ASP A 53 -0.64 -11.68 14.58
CA ASP A 53 -0.28 -13.07 14.31
C ASP A 53 -1.28 -13.70 13.30
N ASP A 54 -1.04 -14.94 12.93
CA ASP A 54 -1.90 -15.67 11.99
C ASP A 54 -3.33 -15.86 12.50
N ARG A 55 -3.53 -15.89 13.82
CA ARG A 55 -4.87 -15.97 14.42
C ARG A 55 -5.66 -14.69 14.19
N VAL A 56 -5.00 -13.54 14.34
CA VAL A 56 -5.60 -12.23 14.03
C VAL A 56 -5.98 -12.16 12.56
N LEU A 57 -5.08 -12.57 11.65
CA LEU A 57 -5.36 -12.61 10.22
C LEU A 57 -6.58 -13.47 9.89
N GLU A 58 -6.61 -14.69 10.43
CA GLU A 58 -7.73 -15.61 10.18
C GLU A 58 -9.06 -15.05 10.69
N GLN A 59 -9.06 -14.44 11.88
CA GLN A 59 -10.24 -13.80 12.45
C GLN A 59 -10.70 -12.62 11.59
N VAL A 60 -9.80 -11.73 11.20
CA VAL A 60 -10.12 -10.58 10.32
C VAL A 60 -10.74 -11.08 9.02
N ARG A 61 -10.12 -12.06 8.36
CA ARG A 61 -10.63 -12.63 7.10
C ARG A 61 -12.03 -13.22 7.26
N LYS A 62 -12.25 -14.01 8.32
CA LYS A 62 -13.56 -14.63 8.60
C LYS A 62 -14.64 -13.59 8.89
N GLN A 63 -14.31 -12.54 9.62
CA GLN A 63 -15.26 -11.51 9.99
C GLN A 63 -15.60 -10.59 8.81
N LEU A 64 -14.61 -10.22 8.01
CA LEU A 64 -14.85 -9.49 6.76
C LEU A 64 -15.79 -10.26 5.82
N ALA A 65 -15.56 -11.55 5.64
CA ALA A 65 -16.38 -12.39 4.77
C ALA A 65 -17.85 -12.56 5.22
N LYS A 66 -18.16 -12.22 6.48
CA LYS A 66 -19.54 -12.24 7.00
C LYS A 66 -20.31 -10.95 6.76
N LEU A 67 -19.64 -9.87 6.40
CA LEU A 67 -20.30 -8.60 6.14
C LEU A 67 -21.06 -8.69 4.81
N VAL A 68 -22.36 -8.36 4.83
CA VAL A 68 -23.24 -8.45 3.64
C VAL A 68 -22.67 -7.73 2.41
N PRO A 69 -22.13 -6.49 2.52
CA PRO A 69 -21.61 -5.79 1.35
C PRO A 69 -20.23 -6.30 0.88
N VAL A 70 -19.64 -7.29 1.54
CA VAL A 70 -18.34 -7.85 1.14
C VAL A 70 -18.54 -9.02 0.18
N VAL A 71 -18.14 -8.82 -1.06
CA VAL A 71 -18.30 -9.79 -2.15
C VAL A 71 -17.18 -10.84 -2.13
N LYS A 72 -15.95 -10.42 -1.85
CA LYS A 72 -14.79 -11.32 -1.85
C LYS A 72 -13.68 -10.80 -0.96
N VAL A 73 -13.06 -11.69 -0.19
CA VAL A 73 -11.87 -11.39 0.60
C VAL A 73 -10.71 -12.23 0.08
N ARG A 74 -9.54 -11.61 -0.03
CA ARG A 74 -8.29 -12.27 -0.39
C ARG A 74 -7.21 -11.79 0.55
N ASP A 75 -6.47 -12.69 1.17
CA ASP A 75 -5.21 -12.37 1.82
C ASP A 75 -4.03 -12.67 0.88
N PHE A 76 -2.91 -12.02 1.13
CA PHE A 76 -1.71 -12.13 0.30
C PHE A 76 -0.55 -12.85 1.00
N THR A 77 -0.77 -13.45 2.17
CA THR A 77 0.29 -14.05 2.99
C THR A 77 1.08 -15.13 2.25
N ASP A 78 0.38 -16.03 1.54
CA ASP A 78 1.01 -17.18 0.85
C ASP A 78 1.00 -17.06 -0.67
N VAL A 79 0.82 -15.86 -1.21
CA VAL A 79 0.76 -15.64 -2.66
C VAL A 79 1.71 -14.55 -3.10
N ALA A 80 2.36 -14.76 -4.24
CA ALA A 80 3.16 -13.70 -4.84
C ALA A 80 2.25 -12.56 -5.31
N TYR A 81 2.53 -11.34 -4.83
CA TYR A 81 1.77 -10.15 -5.18
C TYR A 81 2.67 -8.97 -5.54
N ILE A 82 2.09 -7.96 -6.10
CA ILE A 82 2.70 -6.66 -6.34
C ILE A 82 2.04 -5.70 -5.38
N GLU A 83 2.84 -4.95 -4.65
CA GLU A 83 2.35 -3.84 -3.82
C GLU A 83 2.91 -2.51 -4.32
N ARG A 84 2.13 -1.46 -4.11
CA ARG A 84 2.55 -0.08 -4.35
C ARG A 84 1.93 0.83 -3.31
N ASP A 85 2.74 1.79 -2.89
CA ASP A 85 2.33 2.92 -2.08
C ASP A 85 2.85 4.18 -2.78
N LEU A 86 2.11 5.27 -2.74
CA LEU A 86 2.51 6.57 -3.26
C LEU A 86 2.81 7.50 -2.09
N LEU A 87 4.01 8.07 -2.09
CA LEU A 87 4.49 9.04 -1.15
C LEU A 87 4.53 10.42 -1.80
N LEU A 88 3.99 11.42 -1.12
CA LEU A 88 4.28 12.84 -1.33
C LEU A 88 4.97 13.37 -0.08
N VAL A 89 6.13 13.94 -0.23
CA VAL A 89 6.88 14.48 0.90
C VAL A 89 7.48 15.84 0.56
N ARG A 90 7.32 16.79 1.47
CA ARG A 90 7.94 18.12 1.39
C ARG A 90 9.08 18.20 2.39
N VAL A 91 10.28 18.45 1.87
CA VAL A 91 11.49 18.61 2.69
C VAL A 91 11.98 20.03 2.67
N HIS A 92 12.53 20.49 3.80
CA HIS A 92 13.28 21.74 3.87
C HIS A 92 14.66 21.52 3.27
N VAL A 93 15.07 22.37 2.32
CA VAL A 93 16.38 22.27 1.71
C VAL A 93 16.88 23.65 1.27
N SER A 94 18.08 24.00 1.68
CA SER A 94 18.77 25.21 1.19
C SER A 94 19.21 25.01 -0.27
N ALA A 95 19.49 26.12 -0.96
CA ALA A 95 19.97 26.06 -2.35
C ALA A 95 21.26 25.24 -2.48
N GLN A 96 22.15 25.29 -1.48
CA GLN A 96 23.43 24.57 -1.48
C GLN A 96 23.25 23.06 -1.38
N ARG A 97 22.29 22.60 -0.58
CA ARG A 97 22.04 21.17 -0.35
C ARG A 97 21.01 20.56 -1.29
N ARG A 98 20.42 21.37 -2.16
CA ARG A 98 19.39 20.90 -3.10
C ARG A 98 19.89 19.81 -4.06
N PRO A 99 21.12 19.87 -4.62
CA PRO A 99 21.63 18.79 -5.46
C PRO A 99 21.67 17.45 -4.75
N GLU A 100 22.09 17.40 -3.48
CA GLU A 100 22.13 16.16 -2.68
C GLU A 100 20.75 15.47 -2.61
N VAL A 101 19.70 16.25 -2.35
CA VAL A 101 18.33 15.71 -2.29
C VAL A 101 17.86 15.26 -3.65
N VAL A 102 18.17 15.99 -4.73
CA VAL A 102 17.81 15.61 -6.09
C VAL A 102 18.50 14.32 -6.50
N ASP A 103 19.75 14.10 -6.12
CA ASP A 103 20.47 12.87 -6.36
C ASP A 103 19.81 11.68 -5.65
N LEU A 104 19.44 11.83 -4.37
CA LEU A 104 18.68 10.81 -3.64
C LEU A 104 17.34 10.49 -4.33
N VAL A 105 16.58 11.50 -4.74
CA VAL A 105 15.33 11.32 -5.48
C VAL A 105 15.55 10.51 -6.75
N THR A 106 16.61 10.80 -7.49
CA THR A 106 16.98 10.11 -8.74
C THR A 106 17.36 8.66 -8.48
N LEU A 107 18.20 8.39 -7.48
CA LEU A 107 18.60 7.03 -7.08
C LEU A 107 17.40 6.16 -6.71
N PHE A 108 16.43 6.72 -6.02
CA PHE A 108 15.19 6.04 -5.64
C PHE A 108 14.12 6.07 -6.75
N ARG A 109 14.42 6.61 -7.94
CA ARG A 109 13.49 6.74 -9.06
C ARG A 109 12.20 7.49 -8.66
N GLY A 110 12.36 8.51 -7.83
CA GLY A 110 11.32 9.48 -7.51
C GLY A 110 11.30 10.65 -8.48
N ARG A 111 10.42 11.60 -8.24
CA ARG A 111 10.32 12.85 -9.00
C ARG A 111 10.16 14.03 -8.08
N VAL A 112 10.84 15.14 -8.40
CA VAL A 112 10.55 16.44 -7.80
C VAL A 112 9.34 17.01 -8.53
N VAL A 113 8.26 17.29 -7.80
CA VAL A 113 6.99 17.77 -8.35
C VAL A 113 6.70 19.23 -8.04
N ASP A 114 7.41 19.80 -7.05
CA ASP A 114 7.34 21.23 -6.74
C ASP A 114 8.68 21.71 -6.19
N VAL A 115 9.09 22.92 -6.59
CA VAL A 115 10.34 23.57 -6.18
C VAL A 115 10.03 24.94 -5.64
N ALA A 116 10.34 25.16 -4.35
CA ALA A 116 10.28 26.46 -3.72
C ALA A 116 11.67 26.93 -3.28
N ARG A 117 11.76 28.17 -2.79
CA ARG A 117 13.05 28.79 -2.41
C ARG A 117 13.82 27.97 -1.37
N SER A 118 13.13 27.37 -0.41
CA SER A 118 13.71 26.63 0.72
C SER A 118 13.10 25.23 0.92
N SER A 119 12.41 24.69 -0.09
CA SER A 119 11.84 23.36 -0.02
C SER A 119 11.67 22.71 -1.39
N LEU A 120 11.63 21.39 -1.37
CA LEU A 120 11.24 20.54 -2.50
C LEU A 120 10.04 19.68 -2.08
N ALA A 121 9.07 19.50 -2.98
CA ALA A 121 8.08 18.45 -2.86
C ALA A 121 8.44 17.31 -3.81
N ILE A 122 8.43 16.11 -3.28
CA ILE A 122 8.90 14.88 -3.94
C ILE A 122 7.75 13.91 -3.99
N GLU A 123 7.57 13.31 -5.15
CA GLU A 123 6.66 12.18 -5.38
C GLU A 123 7.47 10.92 -5.57
N MET A 124 7.06 9.84 -4.92
CA MET A 124 7.68 8.52 -5.08
C MET A 124 6.66 7.41 -4.94
N ALA A 125 6.73 6.42 -5.82
CA ALA A 125 5.93 5.21 -5.73
C ALA A 125 6.82 3.97 -5.67
N GLY A 126 6.38 2.97 -4.91
CA GLY A 126 7.12 1.72 -4.77
C GLY A 126 6.55 0.81 -3.70
N PRO A 127 7.27 -0.29 -3.41
CA PRO A 127 7.04 -1.09 -2.22
C PRO A 127 7.29 -0.25 -0.96
N GLU A 128 6.63 -0.60 0.12
CA GLU A 128 6.73 0.13 1.39
C GLU A 128 8.19 0.25 1.87
N GLU A 129 8.96 -0.83 1.84
CA GLU A 129 10.38 -0.84 2.24
C GLU A 129 11.22 0.22 1.51
N LYS A 130 10.96 0.42 0.22
CA LYS A 130 11.63 1.45 -0.57
C LYS A 130 11.31 2.85 -0.07
N LEU A 131 10.03 3.10 0.26
CA LEU A 131 9.57 4.41 0.73
C LEU A 131 10.11 4.70 2.12
N GLU A 132 10.14 3.72 3.03
CA GLU A 132 10.71 3.87 4.36
C GLU A 132 12.22 4.17 4.28
N ALA A 133 12.97 3.43 3.46
CA ALA A 133 14.39 3.69 3.25
C ALA A 133 14.65 5.10 2.72
N PHE A 134 13.82 5.59 1.82
CA PHE A 134 13.92 6.96 1.32
C PHE A 134 13.59 7.99 2.41
N ILE A 135 12.52 7.79 3.18
CA ILE A 135 12.11 8.67 4.27
C ILE A 135 13.24 8.80 5.29
N ASP A 136 13.90 7.71 5.65
CA ASP A 136 15.01 7.73 6.61
C ASP A 136 16.20 8.54 6.09
N LEU A 137 16.53 8.45 4.79
CA LEU A 137 17.60 9.21 4.17
C LEU A 137 17.31 10.72 4.05
N ILE A 138 16.04 11.10 3.86
CA ILE A 138 15.68 12.52 3.74
C ILE A 138 15.36 13.16 5.10
N ARG A 139 15.14 12.37 6.14
CA ARG A 139 14.82 12.85 7.49
C ARG A 139 15.80 13.91 8.02
N PRO A 140 17.14 13.80 7.84
CA PRO A 140 18.11 14.81 8.30
C PRO A 140 17.99 16.18 7.60
N TYR A 141 17.32 16.25 6.45
CA TYR A 141 17.07 17.51 5.76
C TYR A 141 15.91 18.31 6.35
N GLY A 142 15.05 17.66 7.15
CA GLY A 142 13.87 18.25 7.77
C GLY A 142 12.61 18.06 6.93
N ILE A 143 11.85 17.02 7.26
CA ILE A 143 10.54 16.76 6.66
C ILE A 143 9.54 17.78 7.24
N ARG A 144 8.90 18.56 6.36
CA ARG A 144 7.86 19.52 6.72
C ARG A 144 6.47 18.92 6.68
N GLU A 145 6.24 18.07 5.68
CA GLU A 145 4.94 17.44 5.43
C GLU A 145 5.17 16.12 4.74
N LEU A 146 4.37 15.12 5.10
CA LEU A 146 4.40 13.81 4.49
C LEU A 146 2.97 13.29 4.36
N ALA A 147 2.61 12.83 3.16
CA ALA A 147 1.34 12.18 2.88
C ALA A 147 1.60 10.88 2.11
N ARG A 148 0.81 9.86 2.41
CA ARG A 148 0.88 8.55 1.75
C ARG A 148 -0.51 8.08 1.38
N THR A 149 -0.62 7.34 0.29
CA THR A 149 -1.87 6.65 -0.04
C THR A 149 -2.12 5.46 0.87
N GLY A 150 -1.06 4.81 1.33
CA GLY A 150 -1.10 3.46 1.85
C GLY A 150 -0.95 2.41 0.74
N VAL A 151 -0.81 1.17 1.15
CA VAL A 151 -0.50 0.05 0.25
C VAL A 151 -1.72 -0.37 -0.55
N ILE A 152 -1.59 -0.41 -1.88
CA ILE A 152 -2.45 -1.19 -2.77
C ILE A 152 -1.73 -2.48 -3.17
N ALA A 153 -2.46 -3.58 -3.29
CA ALA A 153 -1.89 -4.88 -3.61
C ALA A 153 -2.69 -5.61 -4.70
N MET A 154 -1.97 -6.30 -5.57
CA MET A 154 -2.54 -7.11 -6.64
C MET A 154 -1.75 -8.40 -6.79
N GLN A 155 -2.45 -9.55 -6.86
CA GLN A 155 -1.80 -10.83 -7.09
C GLN A 155 -1.03 -10.84 -8.40
N ARG A 156 0.18 -11.40 -8.40
CA ARG A 156 0.93 -11.62 -9.65
C ARG A 156 0.21 -12.66 -10.51
N GLY A 157 0.29 -12.47 -11.83
CA GLY A 157 -0.16 -13.48 -12.78
C GLY A 157 0.58 -14.81 -12.54
N ARG A 158 -0.11 -15.93 -12.69
CA ARG A 158 0.53 -17.25 -12.65
C ARG A 158 1.49 -17.34 -13.83
N GLN A 159 2.77 -17.46 -13.59
CA GLN A 159 3.70 -17.93 -14.63
C GLN A 159 3.29 -19.36 -14.95
N ARG A 160 2.92 -19.64 -16.21
CA ARG A 160 2.83 -21.02 -16.70
C ARG A 160 4.22 -21.63 -16.45
N LYS A 161 4.31 -22.67 -15.60
CA LYS A 161 5.49 -23.52 -15.58
C LYS A 161 5.69 -23.99 -17.01
N ALA A 162 6.82 -23.65 -17.62
CA ALA A 162 7.22 -24.20 -18.90
C ALA A 162 7.15 -25.73 -18.74
N ALA A 163 6.38 -26.38 -19.60
CA ALA A 163 6.35 -27.85 -19.65
C ALA A 163 7.80 -28.28 -19.98
N VAL A 164 8.48 -28.88 -19.01
CA VAL A 164 9.74 -29.54 -19.24
C VAL A 164 9.39 -30.75 -20.10
N ASN A 165 9.57 -30.64 -21.42
CA ASN A 165 9.57 -31.76 -22.32
C ASN A 165 10.67 -32.71 -21.86
N ARG A 166 10.32 -33.76 -21.14
CA ARG A 166 11.19 -34.94 -21.01
C ARG A 166 11.05 -35.71 -22.33
N GLU A 167 11.86 -35.38 -23.30
CA GLU A 167 12.18 -36.31 -24.37
C GLU A 167 12.87 -37.49 -23.72
N LYS A 168 12.18 -38.63 -23.75
CA LYS A 168 12.80 -39.93 -23.50
C LYS A 168 13.48 -40.34 -24.80
N THR A 169 14.79 -40.42 -24.73
CA THR A 169 15.60 -41.25 -25.64
C THR A 169 15.79 -42.64 -25.00
#